data_d2f8479b5829b65d8cb3c44294c53d63
#
_entry.id   d2f8479b5829b65d8cb3c44294c53d63
#
_cell.length_a   1.000
_cell.length_b   1.000
_cell.length_c   1.000
_cell.angle_alpha   90.00
_cell.angle_beta   90.00
_cell.angle_gamma   90.00
#
_symmetry.space_group_name_H-M   'P 1'
#
loop_
_entity.id
_entity.type
_entity.pdbx_description
1 polymer ?
#
loop_
_entity_poly.entity_id
_entity_poly.type
_entity_poly.pdbx_seq_one_letter_code
_entity_poly.pdbx_strand_id
1 'polypeptide(L)'
;QKIKDAPASITVITAEDFKNKRINSIADALVDVEGVDISPTAGKTGGLNIRIRGMDSEYTLVLVDGRRQNSTGDISPNGFGESNNSFIPPISAIERIEVIRGPASTLYGSDAMGGVVNIITKKVSPVWTGAVTLEGTVLPNSSDFGNQRAVDAFVSGPLVKDLLGIQLRARKAERDQSNVGYLDESNQDVELNMGQNPTKSDLETIGVRLTLTPTDDHDLSVEYEQTEQWYDNSKGQLGTLGANGGYDEAKEFNRDKVILAHTWRNKVGTLESSISNTQTETIGRLIPSRAQGGSMVVSPRLLESEDTIFDTKFTTQHFDKHNITLGGQWWDASIKDGLRVNKEISFEQLGLFAEDTWALTDQLALTLGLRYDNHDTFGDFWTPRAYLVWNANDNW
;
A
#
# COMPACT_ATOMS: atom_id res chain seq x y z
N GLN A 1 -18.41 4.21 12.75
CA GLN A 1 -19.34 3.07 12.73
C GLN A 1 -18.85 2.04 13.74
N LYS A 2 -19.73 1.44 14.56
CA LYS A 2 -19.29 0.35 15.43
C LYS A 2 -18.94 -0.86 14.56
N ILE A 3 -17.86 -1.58 14.89
CA ILE A 3 -17.41 -2.75 14.12
C ILE A 3 -18.52 -3.77 13.93
N LYS A 4 -19.36 -3.98 14.95
CA LYS A 4 -20.49 -4.92 14.90
C LYS A 4 -21.61 -4.55 13.90
N ASP A 5 -21.70 -3.26 13.55
CA ASP A 5 -22.72 -2.74 12.63
C ASP A 5 -22.14 -2.51 11.22
N ALA A 6 -20.88 -2.92 11.00
CA ALA A 6 -20.24 -2.77 9.71
C ALA A 6 -20.80 -3.77 8.69
N PRO A 7 -21.07 -3.36 7.45
CA PRO A 7 -21.59 -4.22 6.39
C PRO A 7 -20.56 -5.22 5.83
N ALA A 8 -19.41 -5.36 6.49
CA ALA A 8 -18.34 -6.28 6.15
C ALA A 8 -17.64 -6.76 7.43
N SER A 9 -16.97 -7.91 7.35
CA SER A 9 -16.13 -8.40 8.44
C SER A 9 -14.89 -7.52 8.54
N ILE A 10 -14.74 -6.80 9.67
CA ILE A 10 -13.60 -5.92 9.94
C ILE A 10 -12.77 -6.49 11.07
N THR A 11 -11.46 -6.60 10.85
CA THR A 11 -10.47 -6.88 11.90
C THR A 11 -9.63 -5.62 12.10
N VAL A 12 -9.42 -5.24 13.36
CA VAL A 12 -8.55 -4.12 13.72
C VAL A 12 -7.35 -4.69 14.47
N ILE A 13 -6.16 -4.37 13.99
CA ILE A 13 -4.88 -4.71 14.60
C ILE A 13 -4.30 -3.41 15.15
N THR A 14 -4.13 -3.35 16.46
CA THR A 14 -3.69 -2.14 17.16
C THR A 14 -2.16 -2.08 17.30
N ALA A 15 -1.63 -0.90 17.65
CA ALA A 15 -0.21 -0.75 17.95
C ALA A 15 0.27 -1.64 19.12
N GLU A 16 -0.64 -2.05 20.02
CA GLU A 16 -0.33 -2.99 21.11
C GLU A 16 -0.07 -4.40 20.59
N ASP A 17 -0.85 -4.84 19.58
CA ASP A 17 -0.69 -6.14 18.94
C ASP A 17 0.67 -6.25 18.22
N PHE A 18 1.23 -5.11 17.77
CA PHE A 18 2.55 -5.07 17.11
C PHE A 18 3.72 -5.25 18.07
N LYS A 19 3.58 -4.89 19.35
CA LYS A 19 4.70 -4.91 20.31
C LYS A 19 5.31 -6.31 20.52
N ASN A 20 4.49 -7.34 20.32
CA ASN A 20 4.87 -8.74 20.54
C ASN A 20 5.11 -9.51 19.25
N LYS A 21 5.01 -8.86 18.09
CA LYS A 21 5.19 -9.47 16.77
C LYS A 21 6.34 -8.80 16.05
N ARG A 22 7.14 -9.61 15.36
CA ARG A 22 8.10 -9.11 14.39
C ARG A 22 7.35 -8.72 13.13
N ILE A 23 7.39 -7.46 12.75
CA ILE A 23 6.70 -6.92 11.57
C ILE A 23 7.72 -6.17 10.72
N ASN A 24 8.16 -6.78 9.64
CA ASN A 24 9.03 -6.15 8.65
C ASN A 24 8.25 -5.58 7.47
N SER A 25 7.03 -6.08 7.27
CA SER A 25 6.13 -5.66 6.20
C SER A 25 4.69 -5.65 6.70
N ILE A 26 3.79 -5.00 5.97
CA ILE A 26 2.35 -5.07 6.27
C ILE A 26 1.84 -6.52 6.24
N ALA A 27 2.39 -7.35 5.36
CA ALA A 27 2.01 -8.74 5.25
C ALA A 27 2.29 -9.50 6.55
N ASP A 28 3.43 -9.24 7.23
CA ASP A 28 3.74 -9.85 8.53
C ASP A 28 2.71 -9.48 9.60
N ALA A 29 2.15 -8.27 9.55
CA ALA A 29 1.10 -7.84 10.46
C ALA A 29 -0.21 -8.60 10.27
N LEU A 30 -0.44 -9.14 9.08
CA LEU A 30 -1.69 -9.74 8.65
C LEU A 30 -1.71 -11.27 8.71
N VAL A 31 -0.58 -11.92 9.00
CA VAL A 31 -0.42 -13.39 8.98
C VAL A 31 -1.48 -14.13 9.81
N ASP A 32 -1.88 -13.57 10.96
CA ASP A 32 -2.84 -14.20 11.85
C ASP A 32 -4.29 -13.72 11.63
N VAL A 33 -4.55 -12.96 10.57
CA VAL A 33 -5.89 -12.46 10.27
C VAL A 33 -6.68 -13.51 9.52
N GLU A 34 -7.80 -13.96 10.08
CA GLU A 34 -8.68 -14.94 9.45
C GLU A 34 -9.12 -14.51 8.05
N GLY A 35 -9.02 -15.40 7.07
CA GLY A 35 -9.40 -15.15 5.68
C GLY A 35 -8.44 -14.25 4.91
N VAL A 36 -7.26 -13.98 5.46
CA VAL A 36 -6.11 -13.38 4.78
C VAL A 36 -5.06 -14.45 4.56
N ASP A 37 -4.61 -14.60 3.34
CA ASP A 37 -3.52 -15.49 2.93
C ASP A 37 -2.32 -14.67 2.49
N ILE A 38 -1.17 -14.97 3.10
CA ILE A 38 0.09 -14.32 2.79
C ILE A 38 0.99 -15.32 2.07
N SER A 39 1.39 -14.97 0.87
CA SER A 39 2.29 -15.81 0.07
C SER A 39 3.46 -14.98 -0.49
N PRO A 40 4.64 -15.58 -0.65
CA PRO A 40 5.75 -14.87 -1.28
C PRO A 40 5.45 -14.58 -2.76
N THR A 41 5.99 -13.47 -3.25
CA THR A 41 6.02 -13.19 -4.69
C THR A 41 6.96 -14.17 -5.39
N ALA A 42 6.79 -14.33 -6.70
CA ALA A 42 7.68 -15.18 -7.51
C ALA A 42 9.11 -14.60 -7.63
N GLY A 43 9.30 -13.33 -7.30
CA GLY A 43 10.59 -12.66 -7.38
C GLY A 43 11.49 -12.88 -6.17
N LYS A 44 12.77 -12.55 -6.31
CA LYS A 44 13.78 -12.68 -5.25
C LYS A 44 14.00 -11.40 -4.43
N THR A 45 13.11 -10.44 -4.55
CA THR A 45 13.11 -9.20 -3.75
C THR A 45 12.61 -9.44 -2.31
N GLY A 46 12.00 -10.59 -2.05
CA GLY A 46 11.40 -10.91 -0.75
C GLY A 46 10.02 -10.29 -0.54
N GLY A 47 9.39 -9.82 -1.62
CA GLY A 47 8.03 -9.30 -1.60
C GLY A 47 7.00 -10.35 -1.20
N LEU A 48 5.90 -9.91 -0.61
CA LEU A 48 4.79 -10.75 -0.16
C LEU A 48 3.49 -10.29 -0.81
N ASN A 49 2.68 -11.26 -1.24
CA ASN A 49 1.33 -11.04 -1.74
C ASN A 49 0.34 -11.14 -0.58
N ILE A 50 -0.65 -10.24 -0.57
CA ILE A 50 -1.75 -10.26 0.40
C ILE A 50 -3.02 -10.62 -0.37
N ARG A 51 -3.61 -11.76 -0.06
CA ARG A 51 -4.85 -12.26 -0.66
C ARG A 51 -5.95 -12.31 0.38
N ILE A 52 -7.10 -11.79 0.04
CA ILE A 52 -8.27 -11.81 0.93
C ILE A 52 -9.34 -12.71 0.34
N ARG A 53 -9.81 -13.70 1.12
CA ARG A 53 -10.85 -14.68 0.74
C ARG A 53 -10.54 -15.43 -0.56
N GLY A 54 -9.26 -15.73 -0.81
CA GLY A 54 -8.81 -16.49 -1.97
C GLY A 54 -8.80 -15.73 -3.29
N MET A 55 -9.10 -14.44 -3.29
CA MET A 55 -8.92 -13.58 -4.47
C MET A 55 -7.45 -13.21 -4.65
N ASP A 56 -7.02 -12.97 -5.88
CA ASP A 56 -5.64 -12.59 -6.16
C ASP A 56 -5.29 -11.24 -5.52
N SER A 57 -3.99 -11.05 -5.26
CA SER A 57 -3.46 -9.89 -4.53
C SER A 57 -3.78 -8.55 -5.19
N GLU A 58 -3.99 -8.51 -6.49
CA GLU A 58 -4.42 -7.32 -7.24
C GLU A 58 -5.83 -6.82 -6.87
N TYR A 59 -6.67 -7.70 -6.28
CA TYR A 59 -7.99 -7.36 -5.75
C TYR A 59 -7.97 -7.00 -4.25
N THR A 60 -6.78 -6.88 -3.66
CA THR A 60 -6.58 -6.40 -2.30
C THR A 60 -6.04 -4.97 -2.34
N LEU A 61 -6.89 -4.01 -2.00
CA LEU A 61 -6.50 -2.61 -1.98
C LEU A 61 -5.79 -2.26 -0.67
N VAL A 62 -4.57 -1.73 -0.78
CA VAL A 62 -3.80 -1.23 0.36
C VAL A 62 -3.91 0.29 0.41
N LEU A 63 -4.30 0.81 1.58
CA LEU A 63 -4.46 2.23 1.84
C LEU A 63 -3.58 2.67 3.03
N VAL A 64 -3.14 3.92 3.01
CA VAL A 64 -2.60 4.63 4.17
C VAL A 64 -3.44 5.89 4.40
N ASP A 65 -4.03 5.98 5.59
CA ASP A 65 -4.99 7.04 5.94
C ASP A 65 -6.11 7.20 4.88
N GLY A 66 -6.64 6.07 4.37
CA GLY A 66 -7.66 6.03 3.34
C GLY A 66 -7.19 6.31 1.91
N ARG A 67 -5.89 6.50 1.66
CA ARG A 67 -5.31 6.84 0.34
C ARG A 67 -4.59 5.65 -0.25
N ARG A 68 -4.80 5.39 -1.53
CA ARG A 68 -4.22 4.28 -2.30
C ARG A 68 -2.70 4.27 -2.23
N GLN A 69 -2.13 3.06 -2.09
CA GLN A 69 -0.68 2.83 -2.10
C GLN A 69 -0.19 2.06 -3.33
N ASN A 70 -1.07 1.33 -3.98
CA ASN A 70 -0.71 0.56 -5.17
C ASN A 70 -0.42 1.53 -6.33
N SER A 71 0.70 1.33 -7.02
CA SER A 71 1.02 2.04 -8.26
C SER A 71 0.11 1.57 -9.38
N THR A 72 -0.19 2.46 -10.32
CA THR A 72 -0.94 2.10 -11.52
C THR A 72 -0.13 1.15 -12.39
N GLY A 73 -0.81 0.13 -12.88
CA GLY A 73 -0.32 -0.80 -13.89
C GLY A 73 0.67 -1.84 -13.37
N ASP A 74 0.18 -3.05 -13.26
CA ASP A 74 1.06 -4.22 -13.21
C ASP A 74 1.51 -4.57 -14.62
N ILE A 75 2.64 -3.99 -15.04
CA ILE A 75 3.27 -4.35 -16.31
C ILE A 75 4.10 -5.61 -16.08
N SER A 76 3.59 -6.74 -16.54
CA SER A 76 4.33 -8.01 -16.52
C SER A 76 5.26 -8.13 -17.73
N PRO A 77 6.46 -8.67 -17.57
CA PRO A 77 7.16 -8.97 -16.32
C PRO A 77 7.88 -7.75 -15.75
N ASN A 78 8.09 -7.77 -14.43
CA ASN A 78 8.93 -6.79 -13.71
C ASN A 78 8.37 -5.35 -13.65
N GLY A 79 7.05 -5.23 -13.45
CA GLY A 79 6.41 -3.99 -13.05
C GLY A 79 6.59 -3.69 -11.57
N PHE A 80 5.66 -2.91 -11.01
CA PHE A 80 5.72 -2.44 -9.62
C PHE A 80 5.18 -3.44 -8.59
N GLY A 81 4.54 -4.54 -9.01
CA GLY A 81 3.84 -5.49 -8.15
C GLY A 81 4.70 -6.09 -7.03
N GLU A 82 6.00 -6.32 -7.30
CA GLU A 82 6.93 -6.85 -6.29
C GLU A 82 7.21 -5.87 -5.13
N SER A 83 7.02 -4.57 -5.33
CA SER A 83 7.35 -3.52 -4.38
C SER A 83 6.13 -2.91 -3.69
N ASN A 84 4.92 -3.09 -4.21
CA ASN A 84 3.71 -2.41 -3.72
C ASN A 84 3.47 -2.57 -2.21
N ASN A 85 3.74 -3.75 -1.65
CA ASN A 85 3.54 -4.03 -0.24
C ASN A 85 4.73 -3.63 0.65
N SER A 86 5.80 -3.08 0.08
CA SER A 86 6.98 -2.58 0.81
C SER A 86 6.93 -1.07 1.06
N PHE A 87 6.05 -0.34 0.36
CA PHE A 87 5.87 1.10 0.53
C PHE A 87 4.88 1.40 1.65
N ILE A 88 5.29 1.16 2.89
CA ILE A 88 4.46 1.39 4.08
C ILE A 88 5.17 2.35 5.05
N PRO A 89 4.39 3.11 5.85
CA PRO A 89 4.97 3.91 6.92
C PRO A 89 5.74 3.04 7.93
N PRO A 90 6.79 3.59 8.57
CA PRO A 90 7.45 2.92 9.69
C PRO A 90 6.42 2.50 10.75
N ILE A 91 6.61 1.31 11.34
CA ILE A 91 5.67 0.73 12.32
C ILE A 91 5.43 1.66 13.51
N SER A 92 6.49 2.37 13.94
CA SER A 92 6.41 3.38 15.00
C SER A 92 5.42 4.53 14.70
N ALA A 93 5.11 4.79 13.42
CA ALA A 93 4.16 5.80 12.98
C ALA A 93 2.72 5.24 12.83
N ILE A 94 2.53 3.93 12.90
CA ILE A 94 1.21 3.30 12.74
C ILE A 94 0.44 3.35 14.07
N GLU A 95 -0.84 3.73 14.00
CA GLU A 95 -1.78 3.65 15.12
C GLU A 95 -2.50 2.30 15.14
N ARG A 96 -3.02 1.88 13.98
CA ARG A 96 -3.70 0.60 13.78
C ARG A 96 -3.79 0.24 12.30
N ILE A 97 -4.10 -1.03 12.03
CA ILE A 97 -4.43 -1.52 10.69
C ILE A 97 -5.86 -2.05 10.72
N GLU A 98 -6.67 -1.64 9.76
CA GLU A 98 -8.05 -2.08 9.58
C GLU A 98 -8.13 -2.98 8.36
N VAL A 99 -8.58 -4.22 8.53
CA VAL A 99 -8.74 -5.20 7.44
C VAL A 99 -10.22 -5.40 7.20
N ILE A 100 -10.70 -4.94 6.05
CA ILE A 100 -12.08 -5.09 5.59
C ILE A 100 -12.11 -6.26 4.63
N ARG A 101 -12.80 -7.35 5.02
CA ARG A 101 -12.89 -8.57 4.23
C ARG A 101 -14.21 -8.64 3.48
N GLY A 102 -14.13 -8.61 2.17
CA GLY A 102 -15.26 -8.64 1.27
C GLY A 102 -15.35 -7.40 0.37
N PRO A 103 -16.26 -7.40 -0.59
CA PRO A 103 -16.34 -6.35 -1.59
C PRO A 103 -16.53 -4.97 -0.97
N ALA A 104 -15.60 -4.08 -1.20
CA ALA A 104 -15.65 -2.67 -0.80
C ALA A 104 -15.60 -1.73 -2.02
N SER A 105 -15.88 -2.28 -3.21
CA SER A 105 -15.76 -1.58 -4.50
C SER A 105 -16.66 -0.36 -4.62
N THR A 106 -17.80 -0.30 -3.93
CA THR A 106 -18.66 0.89 -3.93
C THR A 106 -17.94 2.13 -3.39
N LEU A 107 -17.16 1.98 -2.31
CA LEU A 107 -16.44 3.10 -1.69
C LEU A 107 -15.05 3.33 -2.31
N TYR A 108 -14.37 2.26 -2.75
CA TYR A 108 -12.95 2.28 -3.09
C TYR A 108 -12.62 1.90 -4.55
N GLY A 109 -13.61 1.50 -5.34
CA GLY A 109 -13.40 1.10 -6.75
C GLY A 109 -13.10 -0.37 -6.95
N SER A 110 -12.77 -0.76 -8.18
CA SER A 110 -12.65 -2.16 -8.66
C SER A 110 -11.59 -2.98 -7.91
N ASP A 111 -10.50 -2.38 -7.49
CA ASP A 111 -9.37 -3.08 -6.85
C ASP A 111 -9.67 -3.55 -5.42
N ALA A 112 -10.82 -3.14 -4.87
CA ALA A 112 -11.29 -3.53 -3.54
C ALA A 112 -12.32 -4.68 -3.58
N MET A 113 -12.29 -5.56 -4.58
CA MET A 113 -13.22 -6.69 -4.67
C MET A 113 -12.96 -7.78 -3.63
N GLY A 114 -11.70 -8.08 -3.34
CA GLY A 114 -11.31 -9.04 -2.29
C GLY A 114 -11.43 -8.44 -0.90
N GLY A 115 -11.01 -7.20 -0.77
CA GLY A 115 -11.03 -6.45 0.48
C GLY A 115 -10.08 -5.27 0.48
N VAL A 116 -10.00 -4.63 1.65
CA VAL A 116 -9.17 -3.45 1.88
C VAL A 116 -8.31 -3.64 3.13
N VAL A 117 -7.05 -3.28 3.03
CA VAL A 117 -6.13 -3.13 4.16
C VAL A 117 -5.83 -1.65 4.32
N ASN A 118 -6.35 -1.02 5.36
CA ASN A 118 -6.17 0.40 5.61
C ASN A 118 -5.27 0.63 6.82
N ILE A 119 -4.09 1.19 6.58
CA ILE A 119 -3.12 1.55 7.62
C ILE A 119 -3.46 2.95 8.10
N ILE A 120 -3.80 3.09 9.38
CA ILE A 120 -4.06 4.37 10.00
C ILE A 120 -2.81 4.83 10.73
N THR A 121 -2.29 5.99 10.35
CA THR A 121 -1.14 6.58 11.01
C THR A 121 -1.53 7.38 12.25
N LYS A 122 -0.59 7.51 13.17
CA LYS A 122 -0.78 8.35 14.37
C LYS A 122 -1.05 9.80 13.96
N LYS A 123 -1.97 10.45 14.66
CA LYS A 123 -2.18 11.90 14.51
C LYS A 123 -1.03 12.68 15.17
N VAL A 124 -0.90 13.95 14.79
CA VAL A 124 0.05 14.86 15.44
C VAL A 124 -0.28 14.91 16.94
N SER A 125 0.73 14.71 17.77
CA SER A 125 0.58 14.75 19.23
C SER A 125 0.53 16.20 19.74
N PRO A 126 -0.32 16.50 20.73
CA PRO A 126 -0.36 17.82 21.37
C PRO A 126 0.89 18.12 22.23
N VAL A 127 1.69 17.10 22.51
CA VAL A 127 2.97 17.18 23.23
C VAL A 127 4.05 16.46 22.42
N TRP A 128 5.30 16.85 22.60
CA TRP A 128 6.41 16.16 21.95
C TRP A 128 6.47 14.70 22.42
N THR A 129 6.43 13.80 21.48
CA THR A 129 6.53 12.35 21.66
C THR A 129 7.37 11.75 20.54
N GLY A 130 7.99 10.61 20.81
CA GLY A 130 8.78 9.92 19.81
C GLY A 130 9.07 8.49 20.21
N ALA A 131 9.52 7.71 19.24
CA ALA A 131 9.95 6.33 19.42
C ALA A 131 11.12 6.04 18.49
N VAL A 132 12.06 5.23 18.97
CA VAL A 132 13.10 4.60 18.16
C VAL A 132 12.98 3.11 18.40
N THR A 133 12.86 2.34 17.33
CA THR A 133 12.78 0.88 17.36
C THR A 133 14.00 0.31 16.66
N LEU A 134 14.69 -0.62 17.30
CA LEU A 134 15.77 -1.40 16.73
C LEU A 134 15.30 -2.82 16.54
N GLU A 135 15.39 -3.33 15.34
CA GLU A 135 14.99 -4.69 15.00
C GLU A 135 16.19 -5.50 14.51
N GLY A 136 16.29 -6.73 14.96
CA GLY A 136 17.31 -7.67 14.52
C GLY A 136 16.73 -9.07 14.39
N THR A 137 16.96 -9.71 13.24
CA THR A 137 16.63 -11.10 13.03
C THR A 137 17.88 -11.88 12.67
N VAL A 138 18.25 -12.78 13.55
CA VAL A 138 19.33 -13.73 13.31
C VAL A 138 18.71 -15.11 13.15
N LEU A 139 18.92 -15.71 11.99
CA LEU A 139 18.39 -17.03 11.69
C LEU A 139 19.41 -18.11 12.08
N PRO A 140 18.98 -19.29 12.54
CA PRO A 140 19.89 -20.36 12.97
C PRO A 140 20.90 -20.76 11.89
N ASN A 141 20.46 -20.76 10.62
CA ASN A 141 21.31 -21.02 9.45
C ASN A 141 21.48 -19.71 8.66
N SER A 142 22.20 -18.76 9.24
CA SER A 142 22.40 -17.45 8.61
C SER A 142 23.21 -17.50 7.32
N SER A 143 23.89 -18.63 7.03
CA SER A 143 24.51 -18.89 5.73
C SER A 143 23.48 -19.16 4.62
N ASP A 144 22.34 -19.76 4.96
CA ASP A 144 21.31 -20.16 4.02
C ASP A 144 20.19 -19.11 3.95
N PHE A 145 19.86 -18.50 5.10
CA PHE A 145 18.82 -17.47 5.21
C PHE A 145 19.43 -16.17 5.70
N GLY A 146 19.43 -15.15 4.89
CA GLY A 146 20.00 -13.85 5.23
C GLY A 146 19.41 -13.25 6.52
N ASN A 147 20.27 -12.71 7.40
CA ASN A 147 19.83 -11.95 8.57
C ASN A 147 19.18 -10.64 8.14
N GLN A 148 18.41 -10.04 9.04
CA GLN A 148 17.76 -8.75 8.80
C GLN A 148 17.99 -7.82 9.98
N ARG A 149 18.10 -6.52 9.70
CA ARG A 149 18.21 -5.47 10.70
C ARG A 149 17.45 -4.25 10.23
N ALA A 150 16.79 -3.56 11.15
CA ALA A 150 16.11 -2.32 10.85
C ALA A 150 16.19 -1.33 12.02
N VAL A 151 16.09 -0.06 11.67
CA VAL A 151 15.95 1.06 12.59
C VAL A 151 14.77 1.89 12.13
N ASP A 152 13.81 2.10 13.03
CA ASP A 152 12.70 3.01 12.84
C ASP A 152 12.80 4.18 13.80
N ALA A 153 12.48 5.38 13.32
CA ALA A 153 12.38 6.57 14.13
C ALA A 153 11.09 7.31 13.83
N PHE A 154 10.41 7.75 14.88
CA PHE A 154 9.21 8.57 14.81
C PHE A 154 9.26 9.67 15.84
N VAL A 155 8.96 10.90 15.43
CA VAL A 155 8.85 12.07 16.31
C VAL A 155 7.62 12.87 15.90
N SER A 156 6.82 13.30 16.87
CA SER A 156 5.65 14.13 16.65
C SER A 156 5.49 15.13 17.78
N GLY A 157 5.05 16.35 17.46
CA GLY A 157 4.78 17.36 18.45
C GLY A 157 4.38 18.71 17.87
N PRO A 158 4.00 19.68 18.73
CA PRO A 158 3.59 20.99 18.33
C PRO A 158 4.82 21.88 18.00
N LEU A 159 4.84 22.47 16.80
CA LEU A 159 5.70 23.61 16.49
C LEU A 159 5.11 24.91 17.05
N VAL A 160 3.79 25.05 16.95
CA VAL A 160 3.01 26.10 17.59
C VAL A 160 1.86 25.41 18.30
N LYS A 161 1.77 25.59 19.61
CA LYS A 161 0.76 24.94 20.45
C LYS A 161 -0.65 25.18 19.88
N ASP A 162 -1.44 24.12 19.78
CA ASP A 162 -2.84 24.09 19.33
C ASP A 162 -3.06 24.64 17.91
N LEU A 163 -2.01 24.93 17.14
CA LEU A 163 -2.12 25.48 15.79
C LEU A 163 -1.33 24.71 14.74
N LEU A 164 -0.04 24.47 14.95
CA LEU A 164 0.83 23.84 13.96
C LEU A 164 1.63 22.71 14.58
N GLY A 165 1.47 21.53 14.05
CA GLY A 165 2.21 20.36 14.48
C GLY A 165 3.05 19.76 13.35
N ILE A 166 4.05 18.97 13.75
CA ILE A 166 4.94 18.25 12.85
C ILE A 166 5.03 16.78 13.24
N GLN A 167 5.18 15.94 12.22
CA GLN A 167 5.57 14.54 12.36
C GLN A 167 6.77 14.27 11.44
N LEU A 168 7.76 13.59 11.97
CA LEU A 168 8.91 13.07 11.23
C LEU A 168 8.94 11.57 11.41
N ARG A 169 9.19 10.83 10.33
CA ARG A 169 9.33 9.38 10.33
C ARG A 169 10.48 8.97 9.42
N ALA A 170 11.23 7.98 9.85
CA ALA A 170 12.31 7.39 9.07
C ALA A 170 12.42 5.90 9.36
N ARG A 171 12.74 5.12 8.35
CA ARG A 171 13.09 3.71 8.45
C ARG A 171 14.30 3.42 7.59
N LYS A 172 15.23 2.63 8.12
CA LYS A 172 16.27 1.96 7.35
C LYS A 172 16.22 0.48 7.68
N ALA A 173 16.08 -0.36 6.67
CA ALA A 173 16.06 -1.80 6.81
C ALA A 173 17.04 -2.43 5.84
N GLU A 174 17.82 -3.39 6.32
CA GLU A 174 18.83 -4.10 5.56
C GLU A 174 18.60 -5.61 5.70
N ARG A 175 18.82 -6.33 4.62
CA ARG A 175 18.77 -7.78 4.56
C ARG A 175 20.06 -8.30 3.96
N ASP A 176 20.65 -9.31 4.60
CA ASP A 176 21.75 -10.07 4.02
C ASP A 176 21.23 -11.04 2.94
N GLN A 177 22.09 -11.40 2.00
CA GLN A 177 21.77 -12.36 0.95
C GLN A 177 21.40 -13.72 1.54
N SER A 178 20.36 -14.34 1.00
CA SER A 178 20.04 -15.76 1.24
C SER A 178 20.77 -16.64 0.20
N ASN A 179 21.14 -17.86 0.58
CA ASN A 179 21.80 -18.84 -0.29
C ASN A 179 21.08 -20.19 -0.15
N VAL A 180 19.77 -20.17 -0.37
CA VAL A 180 18.97 -21.40 -0.30
C VAL A 180 19.18 -22.22 -1.56
N GLY A 181 19.62 -23.45 -1.40
CA GLY A 181 19.90 -24.39 -2.47
C GLY A 181 19.51 -25.81 -2.09
N TYR A 182 19.81 -26.74 -2.97
CA TYR A 182 19.69 -28.17 -2.73
C TYR A 182 20.87 -28.88 -3.35
N LEU A 183 21.18 -30.09 -2.85
CA LEU A 183 22.18 -30.96 -3.49
C LEU A 183 21.52 -31.72 -4.62
N ASP A 184 22.15 -31.68 -5.80
CA ASP A 184 21.75 -32.49 -6.94
C ASP A 184 22.14 -33.97 -6.77
N GLU A 185 21.81 -34.82 -7.75
CA GLU A 185 22.15 -36.27 -7.75
C GLU A 185 23.66 -36.50 -7.73
N SER A 186 24.46 -35.50 -8.09
CA SER A 186 25.94 -35.54 -8.08
C SER A 186 26.54 -34.97 -6.81
N ASN A 187 25.70 -34.68 -5.79
CA ASN A 187 26.06 -34.03 -4.53
C ASN A 187 26.72 -32.66 -4.70
N GLN A 188 26.30 -31.92 -5.74
CA GLN A 188 26.71 -30.54 -5.98
C GLN A 188 25.62 -29.58 -5.54
N ASP A 189 26.02 -28.45 -4.94
CA ASP A 189 25.09 -27.38 -4.55
C ASP A 189 24.48 -26.73 -5.78
N VAL A 190 23.16 -26.72 -5.84
CA VAL A 190 22.36 -26.03 -6.82
C VAL A 190 21.58 -24.92 -6.15
N GLU A 191 21.85 -23.66 -6.50
CA GLU A 191 21.08 -22.54 -6.01
C GLU A 191 19.69 -22.49 -6.66
N LEU A 192 18.67 -22.07 -5.88
CA LEU A 192 17.32 -21.87 -6.39
C LEU A 192 17.29 -20.65 -7.30
N ASN A 193 17.01 -20.87 -8.58
CA ASN A 193 16.86 -19.79 -9.56
C ASN A 193 15.55 -19.00 -9.41
N MET A 194 14.57 -19.53 -8.68
CA MET A 194 13.27 -18.93 -8.44
C MET A 194 12.77 -19.27 -7.03
N GLY A 195 11.83 -18.49 -6.53
CA GLY A 195 11.20 -18.73 -5.23
C GLY A 195 11.86 -17.95 -4.09
N GLN A 196 11.70 -18.45 -2.85
CA GLN A 196 12.13 -17.77 -1.64
C GLN A 196 13.65 -17.84 -1.40
N ASN A 197 14.40 -17.19 -2.25
CA ASN A 197 15.84 -16.99 -2.07
C ASN A 197 16.17 -15.50 -2.19
N PRO A 198 15.71 -14.64 -1.24
CA PRO A 198 15.85 -13.21 -1.33
C PRO A 198 17.32 -12.78 -1.40
N THR A 199 17.58 -11.84 -2.28
CA THR A 199 18.91 -11.22 -2.40
C THR A 199 19.19 -10.23 -1.28
N LYS A 200 20.43 -9.77 -1.17
CA LYS A 200 20.78 -8.64 -0.31
C LYS A 200 19.96 -7.42 -0.72
N SER A 201 19.43 -6.68 0.26
CA SER A 201 18.62 -5.50 0.00
C SER A 201 18.77 -4.44 1.09
N ASP A 202 18.60 -3.19 0.67
CA ASP A 202 18.51 -2.01 1.51
C ASP A 202 17.20 -1.28 1.20
N LEU A 203 16.48 -0.86 2.22
CA LEU A 203 15.26 -0.07 2.12
C LEU A 203 15.39 1.14 3.03
N GLU A 204 15.14 2.33 2.47
CA GLU A 204 15.13 3.58 3.20
C GLU A 204 13.81 4.31 2.96
N THR A 205 13.18 4.81 4.03
CA THR A 205 11.97 5.65 3.97
C THR A 205 12.15 6.85 4.86
N ILE A 206 11.83 8.03 4.34
CA ILE A 206 11.79 9.27 5.10
C ILE A 206 10.46 9.95 4.81
N GLY A 207 9.79 10.45 5.84
CA GLY A 207 8.54 11.18 5.69
C GLY A 207 8.41 12.34 6.66
N VAL A 208 7.77 13.40 6.20
CA VAL A 208 7.41 14.57 6.99
C VAL A 208 5.94 14.92 6.75
N ARG A 209 5.22 15.23 7.83
CA ARG A 209 3.86 15.77 7.78
C ARG A 209 3.78 17.01 8.65
N LEU A 210 3.28 18.09 8.08
CA LEU A 210 2.87 19.28 8.81
C LEU A 210 1.34 19.31 8.88
N THR A 211 0.79 19.60 10.05
CA THR A 211 -0.65 19.74 10.26
C THR A 211 -0.95 21.09 10.88
N LEU A 212 -1.78 21.88 10.20
CA LEU A 212 -2.30 23.17 10.64
C LEU A 212 -3.75 22.97 11.09
N THR A 213 -4.06 23.34 12.34
CA THR A 213 -5.40 23.29 12.93
C THR A 213 -5.82 24.71 13.31
N PRO A 214 -6.31 25.50 12.34
CA PRO A 214 -6.63 26.92 12.56
C PRO A 214 -7.85 27.09 13.48
N THR A 215 -8.72 26.10 13.55
CA THR A 215 -9.86 25.99 14.46
C THR A 215 -10.10 24.50 14.78
N ASP A 216 -10.89 24.19 15.82
CA ASP A 216 -11.26 22.82 16.18
C ASP A 216 -11.99 22.07 15.05
N ASP A 217 -12.59 22.82 14.12
CA ASP A 217 -13.37 22.28 13.01
C ASP A 217 -12.51 21.95 11.78
N HIS A 218 -11.29 22.47 11.67
CA HIS A 218 -10.46 22.36 10.47
C HIS A 218 -9.07 21.82 10.75
N ASP A 219 -8.70 20.75 10.05
CA ASP A 219 -7.32 20.27 9.92
C ASP A 219 -6.87 20.34 8.48
N LEU A 220 -5.74 20.99 8.24
CA LEU A 220 -5.05 21.04 6.95
C LEU A 220 -3.70 20.37 7.10
N SER A 221 -3.33 19.49 6.18
CA SER A 221 -2.00 18.87 6.24
C SER A 221 -1.32 18.84 4.89
N VAL A 222 0.01 18.96 4.93
CA VAL A 222 0.91 18.67 3.83
C VAL A 222 1.87 17.58 4.27
N GLU A 223 2.08 16.60 3.40
CA GLU A 223 2.95 15.46 3.65
C GLU A 223 3.83 15.21 2.44
N TYR A 224 5.10 14.88 2.72
CA TYR A 224 6.05 14.34 1.75
C TYR A 224 6.65 13.05 2.30
N GLU A 225 6.77 12.05 1.44
CA GLU A 225 7.42 10.78 1.75
C GLU A 225 8.26 10.33 0.56
N GLN A 226 9.48 9.91 0.84
CA GLN A 226 10.39 9.29 -0.11
C GLN A 226 10.74 7.90 0.39
N THR A 227 10.74 6.92 -0.52
CA THR A 227 11.18 5.55 -0.25
C THR A 227 12.09 5.08 -1.37
N GLU A 228 13.24 4.55 -0.99
CA GLU A 228 14.22 3.94 -1.88
C GLU A 228 14.41 2.48 -1.50
N GLN A 229 14.40 1.59 -2.49
CA GLN A 229 14.62 0.16 -2.30
C GLN A 229 15.68 -0.29 -3.29
N TRP A 230 16.76 -0.85 -2.78
CA TRP A 230 17.87 -1.38 -3.56
C TRP A 230 18.04 -2.87 -3.32
N TYR A 231 18.24 -3.63 -4.41
CA TYR A 231 18.41 -5.07 -4.40
C TYR A 231 19.66 -5.46 -5.19
N ASP A 232 20.57 -6.20 -4.56
CA ASP A 232 21.82 -6.66 -5.16
C ASP A 232 21.56 -7.73 -6.22
N ASN A 233 22.16 -7.58 -7.38
CA ASN A 233 22.21 -8.60 -8.43
C ASN A 233 23.64 -8.83 -8.95
N SER A 234 24.66 -8.36 -8.24
CA SER A 234 26.06 -8.47 -8.66
C SER A 234 26.53 -9.90 -8.96
N LYS A 235 25.82 -10.89 -8.39
CA LYS A 235 26.06 -12.33 -8.63
C LYS A 235 24.99 -12.97 -9.52
N GLY A 236 24.08 -12.20 -10.11
CA GLY A 236 23.01 -12.73 -10.96
C GLY A 236 21.89 -13.42 -10.18
N GLN A 237 21.70 -13.11 -8.90
CA GLN A 237 20.71 -13.79 -8.05
C GLN A 237 19.27 -13.40 -8.37
N LEU A 238 19.01 -12.15 -8.77
CA LEU A 238 17.69 -11.71 -9.27
C LEU A 238 17.39 -12.25 -10.66
N GLY A 239 18.43 -12.51 -11.43
CA GLY A 239 18.36 -13.02 -12.81
C GLY A 239 19.67 -12.81 -13.55
N THR A 240 19.71 -13.29 -14.80
CA THR A 240 20.92 -13.26 -15.62
C THR A 240 21.48 -11.85 -15.75
N LEU A 241 22.79 -11.71 -15.48
CA LEU A 241 23.53 -10.46 -15.67
C LEU A 241 23.73 -10.14 -17.15
N GLY A 242 23.48 -8.95 -17.54
CA GLY A 242 23.94 -8.08 -18.59
C GLY A 242 23.81 -8.48 -20.04
N ALA A 243 24.76 -9.20 -20.59
CA ALA A 243 25.08 -9.16 -22.01
C ALA A 243 23.98 -9.60 -23.02
N ASN A 244 22.99 -10.38 -22.60
CA ASN A 244 21.90 -10.87 -23.46
C ASN A 244 20.50 -10.44 -22.97
N GLY A 245 20.43 -9.45 -22.12
CA GLY A 245 19.22 -9.05 -21.40
C GLY A 245 19.22 -9.69 -20.01
N GLY A 246 18.20 -9.37 -19.19
CA GLY A 246 18.13 -9.81 -17.81
C GLY A 246 18.13 -8.63 -16.86
N TYR A 247 19.09 -8.57 -15.96
CA TYR A 247 19.21 -7.49 -14.97
C TYR A 247 20.60 -6.87 -14.98
N ASP A 248 20.67 -5.63 -14.52
CA ASP A 248 21.92 -4.97 -14.16
C ASP A 248 22.46 -5.53 -12.82
N GLU A 249 23.58 -5.01 -12.33
CA GLU A 249 24.15 -5.39 -11.03
C GLU A 249 23.27 -5.04 -9.83
N ALA A 250 22.26 -4.20 -10.04
CA ALA A 250 21.24 -3.88 -9.04
C ALA A 250 19.85 -3.70 -9.67
N LYS A 251 18.82 -3.87 -8.85
CA LYS A 251 17.44 -3.48 -9.14
C LYS A 251 16.98 -2.50 -8.07
N GLU A 252 16.32 -1.43 -8.50
CA GLU A 252 15.85 -0.38 -7.61
C GLU A 252 14.38 -0.09 -7.84
N PHE A 253 13.70 0.30 -6.75
CA PHE A 253 12.36 0.87 -6.75
C PHE A 253 12.39 2.13 -5.91
N ASN A 254 12.05 3.26 -6.51
CA ASN A 254 12.03 4.56 -5.86
C ASN A 254 10.62 5.13 -5.91
N ARG A 255 10.19 5.74 -4.81
CA ARG A 255 8.87 6.37 -4.72
C ARG A 255 8.97 7.71 -4.01
N ASP A 256 8.43 8.73 -4.67
CA ASP A 256 8.16 10.04 -4.09
C ASP A 256 6.66 10.26 -4.00
N LYS A 257 6.19 10.81 -2.88
CA LYS A 257 4.78 11.04 -2.63
C LYS A 257 4.55 12.37 -1.93
N VAL A 258 3.66 13.17 -2.50
CA VAL A 258 3.17 14.43 -1.91
C VAL A 258 1.68 14.33 -1.68
N ILE A 259 1.20 14.77 -0.51
CA ILE A 259 -0.21 14.77 -0.17
C ILE A 259 -0.57 16.13 0.42
N LEU A 260 -1.69 16.69 -0.05
CA LEU A 260 -2.39 17.77 0.61
C LEU A 260 -3.74 17.23 1.08
N ALA A 261 -4.11 17.45 2.33
CA ALA A 261 -5.37 16.97 2.87
C ALA A 261 -6.04 18.02 3.75
N HIS A 262 -7.37 17.99 3.75
CA HIS A 262 -8.23 18.84 4.55
C HIS A 262 -9.36 18.03 5.17
N THR A 263 -9.57 18.20 6.45
CA THR A 263 -10.72 17.68 7.18
C THR A 263 -11.51 18.86 7.75
N TRP A 264 -12.79 18.94 7.40
CA TRP A 264 -13.73 19.91 7.95
C TRP A 264 -14.84 19.18 8.71
N ARG A 265 -14.97 19.53 9.99
CA ARG A 265 -16.00 19.00 10.89
C ARG A 265 -17.02 20.10 11.16
N ASN A 266 -18.30 19.80 11.01
CA ASN A 266 -19.37 20.71 11.34
C ASN A 266 -20.53 19.95 11.98
N LYS A 267 -21.57 20.67 12.39
CA LYS A 267 -22.74 20.08 13.08
C LYS A 267 -23.52 19.09 12.20
N VAL A 268 -23.38 19.16 10.89
CA VAL A 268 -24.07 18.27 9.95
C VAL A 268 -23.25 17.03 9.66
N GLY A 269 -21.93 17.13 9.60
CA GLY A 269 -21.07 16.01 9.25
C GLY A 269 -19.59 16.37 9.14
N THR A 270 -18.83 15.45 8.59
CA THR A 270 -17.40 15.62 8.32
C THR A 270 -17.11 15.49 6.84
N LEU A 271 -16.43 16.49 6.28
CA LEU A 271 -15.87 16.47 4.94
C LEU A 271 -14.37 16.18 5.02
N GLU A 272 -13.93 15.17 4.33
CA GLU A 272 -12.51 14.82 4.16
C GLU A 272 -12.16 14.94 2.68
N SER A 273 -11.15 15.71 2.35
CA SER A 273 -10.69 15.89 0.97
C SER A 273 -9.17 15.78 0.93
N SER A 274 -8.63 15.19 -0.12
CA SER A 274 -7.18 15.13 -0.32
C SER A 274 -6.82 15.10 -1.80
N ILE A 275 -5.66 15.62 -2.12
CA ILE A 275 -5.00 15.41 -3.40
C ILE A 275 -3.63 14.81 -3.11
N SER A 276 -3.29 13.74 -3.80
CA SER A 276 -1.99 13.09 -3.72
C SER A 276 -1.39 12.95 -5.11
N ASN A 277 -0.08 13.18 -5.21
CA ASN A 277 0.73 12.81 -6.37
C ASN A 277 1.77 11.80 -5.90
N THR A 278 1.85 10.67 -6.59
CA THR A 278 2.79 9.58 -6.31
C THR A 278 3.54 9.26 -7.59
N GLN A 279 4.86 9.34 -7.53
CA GLN A 279 5.75 8.92 -8.60
C GLN A 279 6.51 7.68 -8.14
N THR A 280 6.51 6.62 -8.96
CA THR A 280 7.22 5.38 -8.66
C THR A 280 8.06 4.98 -9.86
N GLU A 281 9.31 4.66 -9.62
CA GLU A 281 10.26 4.23 -10.64
C GLU A 281 10.77 2.81 -10.36
N THR A 282 11.08 2.05 -11.42
CA THR A 282 11.87 0.83 -11.32
C THR A 282 13.00 0.85 -12.35
N ILE A 283 14.20 0.53 -11.86
CA ILE A 283 15.46 0.55 -12.61
C ILE A 283 16.15 -0.81 -12.44
N GLY A 284 17.03 -1.16 -13.38
CA GLY A 284 17.86 -2.36 -13.30
C GLY A 284 17.39 -3.53 -14.17
N ARG A 285 16.29 -3.40 -14.93
CA ARG A 285 15.90 -4.38 -15.93
C ARG A 285 16.54 -4.07 -17.27
N LEU A 286 17.19 -5.06 -17.89
CA LEU A 286 17.82 -4.97 -19.20
C LEU A 286 16.97 -5.73 -20.22
N ILE A 287 16.52 -5.07 -21.27
CA ILE A 287 15.67 -5.67 -22.31
C ILE A 287 16.45 -5.78 -23.61
N PRO A 288 16.62 -7.01 -24.15
CA PRO A 288 17.21 -7.19 -25.46
C PRO A 288 16.23 -6.75 -26.55
N SER A 289 16.71 -5.95 -27.49
CA SER A 289 15.97 -5.56 -28.70
C SER A 289 16.82 -5.77 -29.93
N ARG A 290 16.18 -5.96 -31.09
CA ARG A 290 16.91 -5.97 -32.38
C ARG A 290 16.99 -4.55 -32.92
N ALA A 291 18.19 -4.04 -33.07
CA ALA A 291 18.43 -2.80 -33.80
C ALA A 291 18.05 -2.96 -35.28
N GLN A 292 17.77 -1.84 -35.96
CA GLN A 292 17.66 -1.83 -37.42
C GLN A 292 18.98 -2.34 -37.99
N GLY A 293 18.93 -3.46 -38.72
CA GLY A 293 20.14 -4.17 -39.23
C GLY A 293 20.38 -5.53 -38.56
N GLY A 294 19.56 -5.98 -37.64
CA GLY A 294 19.52 -7.34 -37.09
C GLY A 294 20.44 -7.64 -35.93
N SER A 295 21.29 -6.69 -35.49
CA SER A 295 22.10 -6.84 -34.27
C SER A 295 21.27 -6.75 -32.99
N MET A 296 21.59 -7.61 -32.03
CA MET A 296 21.01 -7.52 -30.69
C MET A 296 21.61 -6.34 -29.93
N VAL A 297 20.74 -5.50 -29.39
CA VAL A 297 21.09 -4.38 -28.48
C VAL A 297 20.39 -4.60 -27.16
N VAL A 298 21.12 -4.46 -26.07
CA VAL A 298 20.57 -4.51 -24.71
C VAL A 298 20.45 -3.09 -24.18
N SER A 299 19.26 -2.72 -23.76
CA SER A 299 18.99 -1.37 -23.25
C SER A 299 18.44 -1.44 -21.83
N PRO A 300 18.88 -0.57 -20.92
CA PRO A 300 18.27 -0.43 -19.61
C PRO A 300 16.83 0.06 -19.76
N ARG A 301 15.91 -0.55 -19.01
CA ARG A 301 14.51 -0.14 -18.94
C ARG A 301 14.30 0.71 -17.71
N LEU A 302 13.93 1.95 -17.93
CA LEU A 302 13.32 2.80 -16.91
C LEU A 302 11.80 2.69 -17.08
N LEU A 303 11.09 2.26 -16.04
CA LEU A 303 9.65 2.24 -15.97
C LEU A 303 9.24 3.20 -14.89
N GLU A 304 8.39 4.17 -15.23
CA GLU A 304 7.88 5.21 -14.33
C GLU A 304 6.36 5.12 -14.28
N SER A 305 5.78 5.24 -13.10
CA SER A 305 4.34 5.43 -12.89
C SER A 305 4.12 6.74 -12.15
N GLU A 306 3.18 7.53 -12.62
CA GLU A 306 2.73 8.75 -11.96
C GLU A 306 1.22 8.68 -11.76
N ASP A 307 0.78 8.86 -10.51
CA ASP A 307 -0.60 8.80 -10.09
C ASP A 307 -0.98 10.10 -9.38
N THR A 308 -1.91 10.87 -9.94
CA THR A 308 -2.52 12.02 -9.27
C THR A 308 -3.96 11.67 -8.92
N ILE A 309 -4.28 11.65 -7.62
CA ILE A 309 -5.60 11.27 -7.14
C ILE A 309 -6.17 12.40 -6.28
N PHE A 310 -7.35 12.85 -6.62
CA PHE A 310 -8.18 13.70 -5.77
C PHE A 310 -9.34 12.86 -5.21
N ASP A 311 -9.41 12.79 -3.88
CA ASP A 311 -10.49 12.14 -3.15
C ASP A 311 -11.26 13.15 -2.33
N THR A 312 -12.59 13.01 -2.28
CA THR A 312 -13.43 13.77 -1.37
C THR A 312 -14.56 12.90 -0.84
N LYS A 313 -14.85 13.02 0.45
CA LYS A 313 -15.85 12.20 1.14
C LYS A 313 -16.53 13.02 2.22
N PHE A 314 -17.86 13.09 2.18
CA PHE A 314 -18.69 13.66 3.23
C PHE A 314 -19.45 12.56 3.96
N THR A 315 -19.30 12.49 5.28
CA THR A 315 -20.02 11.53 6.12
C THR A 315 -20.87 12.28 7.12
N THR A 316 -22.15 11.87 7.25
CA THR A 316 -23.10 12.50 8.16
C THR A 316 -23.96 11.46 8.89
N GLN A 317 -24.23 11.76 10.16
CA GLN A 317 -25.23 11.08 11.02
C GLN A 317 -26.27 12.07 11.51
N HIS A 318 -26.44 13.19 10.80
CA HIS A 318 -27.39 14.24 11.17
C HIS A 318 -28.85 13.77 11.11
N PHE A 319 -29.15 12.82 10.24
CA PHE A 319 -30.48 12.24 10.10
C PHE A 319 -30.60 11.03 11.04
N ASP A 320 -31.66 11.00 11.85
CA ASP A 320 -31.89 9.91 12.79
C ASP A 320 -31.89 8.54 12.08
N LYS A 321 -31.18 7.56 12.65
CA LYS A 321 -30.99 6.20 12.13
C LYS A 321 -30.25 6.05 10.79
N HIS A 322 -29.76 7.13 10.20
CA HIS A 322 -29.02 7.11 8.94
C HIS A 322 -27.56 7.49 9.14
N ASN A 323 -26.66 6.73 8.52
CA ASN A 323 -25.26 7.07 8.37
C ASN A 323 -24.97 7.16 6.88
N ILE A 324 -24.95 8.39 6.36
CA ILE A 324 -24.83 8.66 4.92
C ILE A 324 -23.39 9.05 4.62
N THR A 325 -22.84 8.43 3.59
CA THR A 325 -21.53 8.75 3.01
C THR A 325 -21.71 9.09 1.55
N LEU A 326 -21.26 10.28 1.14
CA LEU A 326 -21.21 10.73 -0.25
C LEU A 326 -19.77 11.03 -0.61
N GLY A 327 -19.35 10.74 -1.82
CA GLY A 327 -17.98 11.07 -2.19
C GLY A 327 -17.71 10.97 -3.68
N GLY A 328 -16.49 11.37 -4.02
CA GLY A 328 -15.97 11.29 -5.38
C GLY A 328 -14.46 11.13 -5.38
N GLN A 329 -13.98 10.53 -6.44
CA GLN A 329 -12.57 10.32 -6.73
C GLN A 329 -12.32 10.73 -8.18
N TRP A 330 -11.30 11.52 -8.40
CA TRP A 330 -10.73 11.74 -9.72
C TRP A 330 -9.30 11.21 -9.72
N TRP A 331 -8.96 10.42 -10.72
CA TRP A 331 -7.68 9.76 -10.83
C TRP A 331 -7.13 9.95 -12.24
N ASP A 332 -5.97 10.57 -12.32
CA ASP A 332 -5.15 10.68 -13.52
C ASP A 332 -3.88 9.86 -13.30
N ALA A 333 -3.66 8.90 -14.18
CA ALA A 333 -2.55 7.96 -14.09
C ALA A 333 -1.80 7.87 -15.40
N SER A 334 -0.48 7.81 -15.31
CA SER A 334 0.37 7.57 -16.46
C SER A 334 1.48 6.58 -16.15
N ILE A 335 1.85 5.80 -17.17
CA ILE A 335 3.00 4.89 -17.14
C ILE A 335 3.88 5.20 -18.33
N LYS A 336 5.16 5.47 -18.05
CA LYS A 336 6.19 5.70 -19.05
C LYS A 336 7.13 4.50 -19.10
N ASP A 337 7.26 3.90 -20.28
CA ASP A 337 8.19 2.82 -20.55
C ASP A 337 9.26 3.32 -21.54
N GLY A 338 10.47 3.53 -21.05
CA GLY A 338 11.57 4.10 -21.82
C GLY A 338 11.95 3.35 -23.09
N LEU A 339 11.51 2.08 -23.23
CA LEU A 339 11.82 1.23 -24.40
C LEU A 339 10.70 1.15 -25.44
N ARG A 340 9.53 1.72 -25.18
CA ARG A 340 8.41 1.69 -26.13
C ARG A 340 8.47 2.87 -27.12
N VAL A 341 7.94 2.65 -28.32
CA VAL A 341 7.77 3.69 -29.34
C VAL A 341 6.78 4.75 -28.84
N ASN A 342 5.64 4.33 -28.31
CA ASN A 342 4.73 5.17 -27.54
C ASN A 342 5.14 5.02 -26.06
N LYS A 343 5.95 5.95 -25.60
CA LYS A 343 6.59 5.87 -24.28
C LYS A 343 5.63 5.99 -23.11
N GLU A 344 4.44 6.52 -23.33
CA GLU A 344 3.47 6.81 -22.27
C GLU A 344 2.11 6.17 -22.57
N ILE A 345 1.53 5.56 -21.57
CA ILE A 345 0.15 5.08 -21.52
C ILE A 345 -0.49 5.79 -20.34
N SER A 346 -1.60 6.47 -20.56
CA SER A 346 -2.33 7.19 -19.52
C SER A 346 -3.80 6.86 -19.55
N PHE A 347 -4.46 7.06 -18.42
CA PHE A 347 -5.91 7.05 -18.32
C PHE A 347 -6.40 8.09 -17.30
N GLU A 348 -7.63 8.50 -17.45
CA GLU A 348 -8.37 9.31 -16.50
C GLU A 348 -9.63 8.59 -16.07
N GLN A 349 -9.91 8.60 -14.77
CA GLN A 349 -11.10 8.00 -14.17
C GLN A 349 -11.77 8.96 -13.21
N LEU A 350 -13.10 9.09 -13.33
CA LEU A 350 -13.96 9.79 -12.36
C LEU A 350 -14.89 8.76 -11.71
N GLY A 351 -14.85 8.67 -10.39
CA GLY A 351 -15.78 7.87 -9.60
C GLY A 351 -16.64 8.74 -8.69
N LEU A 352 -17.95 8.52 -8.67
CA LEU A 352 -18.88 9.15 -7.74
C LEU A 352 -19.63 8.08 -6.97
N PHE A 353 -19.78 8.23 -5.66
CA PHE A 353 -20.46 7.22 -4.85
C PHE A 353 -21.33 7.81 -3.75
N ALA A 354 -22.34 7.03 -3.40
CA ALA A 354 -23.23 7.30 -2.28
C ALA A 354 -23.52 5.98 -1.54
N GLU A 355 -23.49 6.02 -0.23
CA GLU A 355 -23.86 4.89 0.63
C GLU A 355 -24.66 5.39 1.82
N ASP A 356 -25.72 4.68 2.18
CA ASP A 356 -26.50 4.91 3.38
C ASP A 356 -26.61 3.62 4.20
N THR A 357 -26.25 3.67 5.46
CA THR A 357 -26.52 2.62 6.43
C THR A 357 -27.69 3.05 7.31
N TRP A 358 -28.85 2.44 7.09
CA TRP A 358 -30.10 2.72 7.79
C TRP A 358 -30.34 1.70 8.89
N ALA A 359 -30.37 2.16 10.14
CA ALA A 359 -30.77 1.35 11.30
C ALA A 359 -32.30 1.20 11.30
N LEU A 360 -32.80 0.13 10.65
CA LEU A 360 -34.24 -0.18 10.58
C LEU A 360 -34.82 -0.42 11.98
N THR A 361 -34.09 -1.17 12.81
CA THR A 361 -34.33 -1.41 14.22
C THR A 361 -33.01 -1.41 14.99
N ASP A 362 -33.03 -1.54 16.31
CA ASP A 362 -31.82 -1.68 17.12
C ASP A 362 -30.97 -2.92 16.77
N GLN A 363 -31.60 -3.92 16.15
CA GLN A 363 -31.00 -5.20 15.77
C GLN A 363 -30.78 -5.35 14.26
N LEU A 364 -31.38 -4.51 13.43
CA LEU A 364 -31.39 -4.67 11.99
C LEU A 364 -30.91 -3.40 11.28
N ALA A 365 -29.86 -3.52 10.52
CA ALA A 365 -29.31 -2.43 9.70
C ALA A 365 -29.27 -2.82 8.23
N LEU A 366 -29.76 -1.93 7.36
CA LEU A 366 -29.70 -2.06 5.90
C LEU A 366 -28.69 -1.06 5.34
N THR A 367 -27.69 -1.52 4.62
CA THR A 367 -26.77 -0.65 3.87
C THR A 367 -27.08 -0.76 2.39
N LEU A 368 -27.29 0.40 1.76
CA LEU A 368 -27.46 0.55 0.33
C LEU A 368 -26.37 1.48 -0.20
N GLY A 369 -25.71 1.08 -1.25
CA GLY A 369 -24.66 1.86 -1.90
C GLY A 369 -24.76 1.81 -3.41
N LEU A 370 -24.30 2.87 -4.04
CA LEU A 370 -24.19 2.97 -5.49
C LEU A 370 -22.94 3.76 -5.86
N ARG A 371 -22.19 3.23 -6.81
CA ARG A 371 -21.04 3.93 -7.40
C ARG A 371 -21.21 4.01 -8.91
N TYR A 372 -20.87 5.16 -9.46
CA TYR A 372 -20.69 5.42 -10.88
C TYR A 372 -19.22 5.68 -11.16
N ASP A 373 -18.64 4.97 -12.11
CA ASP A 373 -17.30 5.19 -12.62
C ASP A 373 -17.38 5.52 -14.11
N ASN A 374 -16.66 6.54 -14.52
CA ASN A 374 -16.39 6.87 -15.91
C ASN A 374 -14.87 6.77 -16.14
N HIS A 375 -14.46 5.87 -17.01
CA HIS A 375 -13.07 5.66 -17.38
C HIS A 375 -12.90 5.97 -18.86
N ASP A 376 -11.90 6.80 -19.21
CA ASP A 376 -11.70 7.29 -20.59
C ASP A 376 -11.53 6.19 -21.64
N THR A 377 -10.98 5.04 -21.24
CA THR A 377 -10.74 3.88 -22.11
C THR A 377 -11.87 2.84 -22.05
N PHE A 378 -12.43 2.57 -20.85
CA PHE A 378 -13.37 1.47 -20.62
C PHE A 378 -14.85 1.91 -20.56
N GLY A 379 -15.10 3.23 -20.51
CA GLY A 379 -16.44 3.80 -20.47
C GLY A 379 -17.06 3.80 -19.08
N ASP A 380 -18.40 3.70 -19.04
CA ASP A 380 -19.22 3.93 -17.86
C ASP A 380 -19.62 2.65 -17.16
N PHE A 381 -19.51 2.63 -15.82
CA PHE A 381 -19.90 1.48 -15.00
C PHE A 381 -20.71 1.91 -13.79
N TRP A 382 -21.70 1.08 -13.42
CA TRP A 382 -22.47 1.24 -12.20
C TRP A 382 -22.27 0.03 -11.30
N THR A 383 -21.92 0.29 -10.04
CA THR A 383 -21.66 -0.74 -9.03
C THR A 383 -22.64 -0.57 -7.87
N PRO A 384 -23.79 -1.28 -7.88
CA PRO A 384 -24.73 -1.29 -6.76
C PRO A 384 -24.25 -2.22 -5.65
N ARG A 385 -24.63 -1.88 -4.40
CA ARG A 385 -24.36 -2.70 -3.21
C ARG A 385 -25.56 -2.69 -2.29
N ALA A 386 -25.88 -3.85 -1.72
CA ALA A 386 -26.89 -3.97 -0.67
C ALA A 386 -26.44 -4.98 0.38
N TYR A 387 -26.54 -4.59 1.66
CA TYR A 387 -26.23 -5.45 2.80
C TYR A 387 -27.31 -5.33 3.86
N LEU A 388 -27.67 -6.47 4.44
CA LEU A 388 -28.54 -6.55 5.61
C LEU A 388 -27.75 -7.18 6.76
N VAL A 389 -27.59 -6.46 7.85
CA VAL A 389 -26.94 -6.95 9.06
C VAL A 389 -27.99 -7.14 10.13
N TRP A 390 -28.06 -8.35 10.66
CA TRP A 390 -28.97 -8.68 11.76
C TRP A 390 -28.18 -9.14 12.99
N ASN A 391 -28.22 -8.35 14.03
CA ASN A 391 -27.67 -8.65 15.35
C ASN A 391 -28.75 -9.34 16.19
N ALA A 392 -28.90 -10.67 16.06
CA ALA A 392 -29.98 -11.45 16.66
C ALA A 392 -30.01 -11.37 18.19
N ASN A 393 -28.83 -11.25 18.81
CA ASN A 393 -28.64 -11.03 20.26
C ASN A 393 -27.22 -10.47 20.51
N ASP A 394 -26.86 -10.24 21.78
CA ASP A 394 -25.55 -9.65 22.13
C ASP A 394 -24.35 -10.55 21.82
N ASN A 395 -24.56 -11.82 21.45
CA ASN A 395 -23.51 -12.80 21.17
C ASN A 395 -23.45 -13.20 19.67
N TRP A 396 -24.45 -12.81 18.86
CA TRP A 396 -24.55 -13.13 17.41
C TRP A 396 -24.93 -11.88 16.62
#